data_750ddfecbce70659cae4c81daf1ffb30
#
_entry.id   750ddfecbce70659cae4c81daf1ffb30
#
_cell.length_a   1.000
_cell.length_b   1.000
_cell.length_c   1.000
_cell.angle_alpha   90.00
_cell.angle_beta   90.00
_cell.angle_gamma   90.00
#
_symmetry.space_group_name_H-M   'P 1'
#
loop_
_entity.id
_entity.type
_entity.pdbx_description
1 polymer ?
#
loop_
_entity_poly.entity_id
_entity_poly.type
_entity_poly.pdbx_seq_one_letter_code
_entity_poly.pdbx_strand_id
1 'polypeptide(L)'
;MQNRCQQCHRPGEAAPMSFMTYKDTRPWAKAIREAVITRKMPPWPADPHYGKFSNNRSLPQDEIDTLVAWADGGAREGDPADAPAPARFVDGWSIHKPDVVFEMPNAFSVPASGTIDYQYIVIPSGFTEDKWVQELEARPGNRKVVHHIIAFVRPPGSKWLQEAQPGVPYVPEKQDRKERKKHRKDGDEGPPELLVGFAPGMPPGTLRPGQAKLVKAGSDFVFQMHYTANGTPGTDRSRIGLVFAKEPPTERVYTVGASNDKFEIPAGDSNYEVESDVTFQEPAKLVDMMPHMHLRGKDFSYTAYYPTGESEVLLRVPKYDFSWQLFYYLTEQKVLPAGTRLHCVAHFDNSPNNPANPDATKPVSWGDQSWEEMMIGFFDVAFAPGKDPMDLFKDKEKKPKAGD
;
A
#
# COMPACT_ATOMS: atom_id res chain seq x y z
N MET A 1 -13.89 -14.04 -16.81
CA MET A 1 -12.73 -14.65 -16.13
C MET A 1 -11.41 -14.03 -16.55
N GLN A 2 -11.06 -14.09 -17.84
CA GLN A 2 -9.74 -13.66 -18.36
C GLN A 2 -9.34 -12.25 -17.92
N ASN A 3 -10.21 -11.26 -18.14
CA ASN A 3 -9.89 -9.85 -17.89
C ASN A 3 -9.94 -9.42 -16.40
N ARG A 4 -10.63 -10.19 -15.54
CA ARG A 4 -10.93 -9.78 -14.17
C ARG A 4 -10.30 -10.69 -13.11
N CYS A 5 -10.06 -11.98 -13.44
CA CYS A 5 -9.70 -12.98 -12.44
C CYS A 5 -8.30 -13.56 -12.68
N GLN A 6 -7.93 -13.85 -13.94
CA GLN A 6 -6.70 -14.60 -14.25
C GLN A 6 -5.41 -13.85 -13.91
N GLN A 7 -5.45 -12.53 -13.71
CA GLN A 7 -4.27 -11.80 -13.28
C GLN A 7 -3.74 -12.30 -11.93
N CYS A 8 -4.64 -12.70 -11.02
CA CYS A 8 -4.29 -13.24 -9.71
C CYS A 8 -4.52 -14.77 -9.63
N HIS A 9 -5.56 -15.29 -10.32
CA HIS A 9 -5.93 -16.71 -10.31
C HIS A 9 -5.23 -17.49 -11.43
N ARG A 10 -3.90 -17.59 -11.33
CA ARG A 10 -3.03 -18.37 -12.22
C ARG A 10 -1.85 -18.95 -11.44
N PRO A 11 -1.17 -19.99 -11.95
CA PRO A 11 -0.01 -20.55 -11.27
C PRO A 11 1.08 -19.52 -10.97
N GLY A 12 1.61 -19.57 -9.75
CA GLY A 12 2.68 -18.67 -9.30
C GLY A 12 2.22 -17.29 -8.78
N GLU A 13 0.92 -17.00 -8.83
CA GLU A 13 0.35 -15.75 -8.31
C GLU A 13 -0.32 -15.92 -6.93
N ALA A 14 -0.92 -14.83 -6.42
CA ALA A 14 -1.41 -14.77 -5.04
C ALA A 14 -2.58 -15.71 -4.74
N ALA A 15 -3.43 -16.01 -5.72
CA ALA A 15 -4.60 -16.84 -5.49
C ALA A 15 -4.25 -18.33 -5.43
N PRO A 16 -4.84 -19.09 -4.49
CA PRO A 16 -4.52 -20.52 -4.32
C PRO A 16 -5.09 -21.43 -5.41
N MET A 17 -6.06 -20.94 -6.21
CA MET A 17 -6.66 -21.69 -7.32
C MET A 17 -6.42 -20.99 -8.66
N SER A 18 -6.25 -21.77 -9.72
CA SER A 18 -6.13 -21.28 -11.09
C SER A 18 -7.49 -21.19 -11.76
N PHE A 19 -7.71 -20.14 -12.56
CA PHE A 19 -8.87 -19.98 -13.45
C PHE A 19 -8.43 -19.87 -14.92
N MET A 20 -7.30 -20.48 -15.25
CA MET A 20 -6.73 -20.41 -16.60
C MET A 20 -7.51 -21.25 -17.60
N THR A 21 -8.13 -22.33 -17.18
CA THR A 21 -8.94 -23.23 -18.03
C THR A 21 -10.33 -23.40 -17.45
N TYR A 22 -11.27 -23.84 -18.30
CA TYR A 22 -12.61 -24.25 -17.85
C TYR A 22 -12.52 -25.36 -16.79
N LYS A 23 -11.69 -26.35 -17.01
CA LYS A 23 -11.49 -27.47 -16.09
C LYS A 23 -11.04 -27.03 -14.71
N ASP A 24 -10.16 -26.02 -14.63
CA ASP A 24 -9.69 -25.48 -13.38
C ASP A 24 -10.75 -24.61 -12.71
N THR A 25 -11.56 -23.89 -13.50
CA THR A 25 -12.53 -22.89 -13.01
C THR A 25 -13.85 -23.52 -12.55
N ARG A 26 -14.37 -24.52 -13.30
CA ARG A 26 -15.68 -25.11 -13.05
C ARG A 26 -15.91 -25.62 -11.62
N PRO A 27 -14.94 -26.30 -10.97
CA PRO A 27 -15.12 -26.78 -9.58
C PRO A 27 -15.43 -25.65 -8.59
N TRP A 28 -15.05 -24.42 -8.91
CA TRP A 28 -15.21 -23.22 -8.07
C TRP A 28 -16.47 -22.40 -8.38
N ALA A 29 -17.31 -22.84 -9.30
CA ALA A 29 -18.43 -22.04 -9.80
C ALA A 29 -19.34 -21.49 -8.68
N LYS A 30 -19.67 -22.29 -7.66
CA LYS A 30 -20.47 -21.85 -6.51
C LYS A 30 -19.74 -20.81 -5.66
N ALA A 31 -18.44 -21.00 -5.41
CA ALA A 31 -17.62 -20.08 -4.66
C ALA A 31 -17.41 -18.74 -5.43
N ILE A 32 -17.25 -18.82 -6.77
CA ILE A 32 -17.19 -17.65 -7.65
C ILE A 32 -18.49 -16.85 -7.54
N ARG A 33 -19.65 -17.53 -7.67
CA ARG A 33 -20.96 -16.93 -7.55
C ARG A 33 -21.09 -16.14 -6.22
N GLU A 34 -20.79 -16.77 -5.11
CA GLU A 34 -20.85 -16.14 -3.79
C GLU A 34 -19.89 -14.96 -3.69
N ALA A 35 -18.66 -15.11 -4.14
CA ALA A 35 -17.63 -14.08 -4.06
C ALA A 35 -17.98 -12.83 -4.90
N VAL A 36 -18.62 -12.99 -6.06
CA VAL A 36 -19.00 -11.83 -6.92
C VAL A 36 -20.27 -11.15 -6.42
N ILE A 37 -21.27 -11.90 -5.90
CA ILE A 37 -22.49 -11.33 -5.32
C ILE A 37 -22.14 -10.49 -4.07
N THR A 38 -21.28 -11.02 -3.21
CA THR A 38 -20.84 -10.34 -2.00
C THR A 38 -19.78 -9.26 -2.25
N ARG A 39 -19.37 -9.07 -3.52
CA ARG A 39 -18.30 -8.17 -3.97
C ARG A 39 -16.96 -8.39 -3.25
N LYS A 40 -16.74 -9.62 -2.76
CA LYS A 40 -15.48 -10.03 -2.16
C LYS A 40 -14.37 -10.17 -3.22
N MET A 41 -14.75 -10.56 -4.46
CA MET A 41 -13.85 -10.69 -5.60
C MET A 41 -14.43 -10.05 -6.87
N PRO A 42 -13.60 -9.35 -7.65
CA PRO A 42 -12.24 -8.91 -7.33
C PRO A 42 -12.22 -7.97 -6.12
N PRO A 43 -11.13 -7.93 -5.32
CA PRO A 43 -11.05 -7.05 -4.16
C PRO A 43 -11.00 -5.58 -4.61
N TRP A 44 -12.07 -4.85 -4.36
CA TRP A 44 -12.19 -3.42 -4.65
C TRP A 44 -13.21 -2.79 -3.69
N PRO A 45 -12.81 -2.46 -2.47
CA PRO A 45 -13.72 -1.96 -1.45
C PRO A 45 -14.05 -0.46 -1.55
N ALA A 46 -13.50 0.29 -2.53
CA ALA A 46 -13.83 1.70 -2.71
C ALA A 46 -15.29 1.90 -3.08
N ASP A 47 -15.93 2.88 -2.42
CA ASP A 47 -17.29 3.31 -2.73
C ASP A 47 -17.34 3.94 -4.14
N PRO A 48 -18.16 3.42 -5.07
CA PRO A 48 -18.18 3.88 -6.46
C PRO A 48 -18.69 5.31 -6.64
N HIS A 49 -19.28 5.92 -5.62
CA HIS A 49 -19.79 7.29 -5.67
C HIS A 49 -18.68 8.33 -5.51
N TYR A 50 -17.49 7.95 -5.04
CA TYR A 50 -16.40 8.87 -4.75
C TYR A 50 -15.12 8.49 -5.49
N GLY A 51 -14.50 9.49 -6.09
CA GLY A 51 -13.27 9.33 -6.85
C GLY A 51 -13.46 8.56 -8.17
N LYS A 52 -12.49 8.68 -9.06
CA LYS A 52 -12.37 7.87 -10.29
C LYS A 52 -10.95 7.32 -10.35
N PHE A 53 -10.83 6.01 -10.43
CA PHE A 53 -9.53 5.33 -10.30
C PHE A 53 -9.20 4.54 -11.56
N SER A 54 -8.00 4.74 -12.10
CA SER A 54 -7.52 4.06 -13.31
C SER A 54 -7.33 2.56 -13.12
N ASN A 55 -7.08 2.12 -11.89
CA ASN A 55 -6.90 0.72 -11.53
C ASN A 55 -8.17 0.07 -10.94
N ASN A 56 -9.35 0.64 -11.19
CA ASN A 56 -10.62 0.07 -10.74
C ASN A 56 -10.85 -1.31 -11.35
N ARG A 57 -10.92 -2.32 -10.49
CA ARG A 57 -11.13 -3.72 -10.86
C ARG A 57 -12.50 -4.27 -10.45
N SER A 58 -13.39 -3.42 -9.91
CA SER A 58 -14.74 -3.86 -9.57
C SER A 58 -15.46 -4.44 -10.78
N LEU A 59 -16.35 -5.38 -10.54
CA LEU A 59 -17.20 -5.94 -11.59
C LEU A 59 -18.43 -5.02 -11.77
N PRO A 60 -18.76 -4.63 -13.02
CA PRO A 60 -20.07 -4.10 -13.37
C PRO A 60 -21.17 -5.12 -13.07
N GLN A 61 -22.40 -4.66 -12.88
CA GLN A 61 -23.51 -5.55 -12.49
C GLN A 61 -23.82 -6.63 -13.54
N ASP A 62 -23.72 -6.30 -14.81
CA ASP A 62 -23.92 -7.22 -15.93
C ASP A 62 -22.88 -8.36 -15.96
N GLU A 63 -21.61 -8.07 -15.63
CA GLU A 63 -20.59 -9.10 -15.46
C GLU A 63 -20.88 -10.01 -14.25
N ILE A 64 -21.40 -9.45 -13.14
CA ILE A 64 -21.83 -10.23 -11.97
C ILE A 64 -22.99 -11.14 -12.36
N ASP A 65 -24.01 -10.58 -12.99
CA ASP A 65 -25.22 -11.32 -13.41
C ASP A 65 -24.85 -12.48 -14.37
N THR A 66 -23.92 -12.24 -15.29
CA THR A 66 -23.39 -13.26 -16.20
C THR A 66 -22.71 -14.40 -15.45
N LEU A 67 -21.86 -14.11 -14.47
CA LEU A 67 -21.17 -15.13 -13.68
C LEU A 67 -22.15 -15.93 -12.79
N VAL A 68 -23.13 -15.24 -12.23
CA VAL A 68 -24.22 -15.85 -11.43
C VAL A 68 -25.05 -16.79 -12.30
N ALA A 69 -25.53 -16.34 -13.46
CA ALA A 69 -26.32 -17.15 -14.39
C ALA A 69 -25.53 -18.36 -14.89
N TRP A 70 -24.22 -18.20 -15.18
CA TRP A 70 -23.35 -19.32 -15.54
C TRP A 70 -23.28 -20.37 -14.42
N ALA A 71 -23.04 -19.95 -13.19
CA ALA A 71 -22.93 -20.85 -12.04
C ALA A 71 -24.26 -21.58 -11.77
N ASP A 72 -25.39 -20.84 -11.76
CA ASP A 72 -26.73 -21.38 -11.51
C ASP A 72 -27.23 -22.29 -12.66
N GLY A 73 -26.78 -22.01 -13.90
CA GLY A 73 -27.03 -22.83 -15.08
C GLY A 73 -26.22 -24.13 -15.15
N GLY A 74 -25.52 -24.52 -14.06
CA GLY A 74 -24.73 -25.75 -13.98
C GLY A 74 -23.29 -25.60 -14.48
N ALA A 75 -22.83 -24.35 -14.61
CA ALA A 75 -21.47 -24.01 -15.02
C ALA A 75 -20.99 -24.78 -16.26
N ARG A 76 -21.80 -24.75 -17.32
CA ARG A 76 -21.52 -25.47 -18.57
C ARG A 76 -20.35 -24.81 -19.29
N GLU A 77 -19.61 -25.64 -20.04
CA GLU A 77 -18.59 -25.17 -20.97
C GLU A 77 -19.28 -24.52 -22.18
N GLY A 78 -18.77 -23.37 -22.62
CA GLY A 78 -19.21 -22.77 -23.88
C GLY A 78 -18.57 -23.46 -25.10
N ASP A 79 -18.89 -22.96 -26.29
CA ASP A 79 -18.23 -23.42 -27.51
C ASP A 79 -16.75 -23.01 -27.47
N PRO A 80 -15.80 -23.93 -27.61
CA PRO A 80 -14.38 -23.60 -27.70
C PRO A 80 -14.04 -22.61 -28.84
N ALA A 81 -14.85 -22.58 -29.90
CA ALA A 81 -14.65 -21.63 -31.00
C ALA A 81 -14.91 -20.15 -30.60
N ASP A 82 -15.74 -19.95 -29.60
CA ASP A 82 -16.02 -18.60 -29.04
C ASP A 82 -15.01 -18.16 -27.96
N ALA A 83 -14.09 -19.06 -27.58
CA ALA A 83 -13.11 -18.76 -26.55
C ALA A 83 -12.18 -17.62 -26.99
N PRO A 84 -11.94 -16.61 -26.15
CA PRO A 84 -10.97 -15.57 -26.47
C PRO A 84 -9.56 -16.16 -26.53
N ALA A 85 -8.68 -15.53 -27.31
CA ALA A 85 -7.28 -15.93 -27.33
C ALA A 85 -6.71 -15.92 -25.89
N PRO A 86 -5.90 -16.93 -25.50
CA PRO A 86 -5.36 -17.00 -24.15
C PRO A 86 -4.62 -15.70 -23.76
N ALA A 87 -4.86 -15.23 -22.53
CA ALA A 87 -4.13 -14.09 -22.02
C ALA A 87 -2.63 -14.40 -21.93
N ARG A 88 -1.82 -13.45 -22.37
CA ARG A 88 -0.37 -13.51 -22.22
C ARG A 88 0.00 -12.75 -20.96
N PHE A 89 0.61 -13.43 -20.02
CA PHE A 89 1.16 -12.82 -18.83
C PHE A 89 2.67 -12.69 -18.96
N VAL A 90 3.20 -11.60 -18.44
CA VAL A 90 4.65 -11.38 -18.44
C VAL A 90 5.28 -12.27 -17.36
N ASP A 91 6.21 -13.11 -17.77
CA ASP A 91 7.09 -13.81 -16.85
C ASP A 91 8.18 -12.84 -16.39
N GLY A 92 8.23 -12.58 -15.09
CA GLY A 92 9.19 -11.65 -14.53
C GLY A 92 8.57 -10.29 -14.15
N TRP A 93 9.26 -9.21 -14.47
CA TRP A 93 8.85 -7.84 -14.11
C TRP A 93 7.63 -7.40 -14.93
N SER A 94 6.66 -6.78 -14.25
CA SER A 94 5.49 -6.17 -14.89
C SER A 94 5.75 -4.73 -15.38
N ILE A 95 6.83 -4.13 -14.88
CA ILE A 95 7.43 -2.89 -15.40
C ILE A 95 8.35 -3.19 -16.60
N HIS A 96 8.85 -2.17 -17.26
CA HIS A 96 9.93 -2.37 -18.23
C HIS A 96 11.11 -3.10 -17.58
N LYS A 97 12.04 -3.60 -18.40
CA LYS A 97 13.25 -4.26 -17.87
C LYS A 97 13.94 -3.31 -16.87
N PRO A 98 14.09 -3.69 -15.60
CA PRO A 98 14.76 -2.83 -14.63
C PRO A 98 16.20 -2.49 -15.03
N ASP A 99 16.58 -1.24 -14.84
CA ASP A 99 17.96 -0.81 -14.96
C ASP A 99 18.81 -1.38 -13.82
N VAL A 100 18.20 -1.56 -12.65
CA VAL A 100 18.83 -2.16 -11.48
C VAL A 100 17.82 -2.96 -10.66
N VAL A 101 18.30 -4.03 -10.03
CA VAL A 101 17.53 -4.88 -9.11
C VAL A 101 18.27 -4.94 -7.78
N PHE A 102 17.55 -4.67 -6.70
CA PHE A 102 18.02 -4.87 -5.33
C PHE A 102 17.29 -6.05 -4.74
N GLU A 103 18.03 -7.03 -4.26
CA GLU A 103 17.52 -8.26 -3.70
C GLU A 103 18.06 -8.46 -2.29
N MET A 104 17.27 -9.07 -1.40
CA MET A 104 17.75 -9.49 -0.09
C MET A 104 19.02 -10.33 -0.26
N PRO A 105 20.14 -9.98 0.39
CA PRO A 105 21.40 -10.71 0.20
C PRO A 105 21.32 -12.17 0.69
N ASN A 106 20.52 -12.41 1.73
CA ASN A 106 20.28 -13.73 2.32
C ASN A 106 18.81 -14.09 2.27
N ALA A 107 18.50 -15.38 2.09
CA ALA A 107 17.16 -15.89 2.21
C ALA A 107 16.70 -15.86 3.67
N PHE A 108 15.48 -15.39 3.93
CA PHE A 108 14.83 -15.47 5.24
C PHE A 108 14.08 -16.79 5.37
N SER A 109 14.26 -17.49 6.49
CA SER A 109 13.55 -18.73 6.78
C SER A 109 12.23 -18.45 7.48
N VAL A 110 11.13 -18.84 6.87
CA VAL A 110 9.77 -18.66 7.38
C VAL A 110 9.32 -19.97 8.02
N PRO A 111 8.96 -20.00 9.32
CA PRO A 111 8.50 -21.21 10.00
C PRO A 111 7.11 -21.65 9.50
N ALA A 112 6.79 -22.93 9.74
CA ALA A 112 5.48 -23.49 9.35
C ALA A 112 4.30 -22.87 10.12
N SER A 113 4.54 -22.41 11.35
CA SER A 113 3.50 -21.89 12.25
C SER A 113 4.06 -20.82 13.17
N GLY A 114 3.17 -20.07 13.81
CA GLY A 114 3.50 -18.99 14.74
C GLY A 114 3.40 -17.61 14.06
N THR A 115 3.44 -16.59 14.89
CA THR A 115 3.45 -15.18 14.46
C THR A 115 4.90 -14.76 14.22
N ILE A 116 5.11 -14.02 13.15
CA ILE A 116 6.44 -13.53 12.75
C ILE A 116 6.40 -12.01 12.80
N ASP A 117 7.26 -11.43 13.63
CA ASP A 117 7.43 -9.97 13.71
C ASP A 117 7.90 -9.42 12.36
N TYR A 118 7.56 -8.17 12.05
CA TYR A 118 8.05 -7.49 10.85
C TYR A 118 9.57 -7.46 10.84
N GLN A 119 10.16 -7.91 9.74
CA GLN A 119 11.59 -7.93 9.53
C GLN A 119 12.02 -6.73 8.69
N TYR A 120 13.01 -6.00 9.18
CA TYR A 120 13.61 -4.89 8.43
C TYR A 120 14.98 -5.30 7.91
N ILE A 121 15.20 -5.15 6.61
CA ILE A 121 16.46 -5.52 5.96
C ILE A 121 17.01 -4.30 5.24
N VAL A 122 18.16 -3.81 5.69
CA VAL A 122 18.85 -2.66 5.09
C VAL A 122 19.68 -3.13 3.90
N ILE A 123 19.50 -2.54 2.74
CA ILE A 123 20.22 -2.85 1.50
C ILE A 123 20.82 -1.55 0.96
N PRO A 124 22.17 -1.39 1.04
CA PRO A 124 22.82 -0.21 0.47
C PRO A 124 22.56 -0.08 -1.03
N SER A 125 22.18 1.12 -1.47
CA SER A 125 21.96 1.36 -2.90
C SER A 125 23.24 1.37 -3.71
N GLY A 126 24.34 1.79 -3.10
CA GLY A 126 25.61 2.00 -3.79
C GLY A 126 25.59 3.16 -4.80
N PHE A 127 24.53 3.96 -4.81
CA PHE A 127 24.44 5.10 -5.72
C PHE A 127 25.41 6.22 -5.32
N THR A 128 26.24 6.64 -6.26
CA THR A 128 27.18 7.75 -6.12
C THR A 128 26.64 9.08 -6.64
N GLU A 129 25.47 9.04 -7.29
CA GLU A 129 24.74 10.20 -7.80
C GLU A 129 23.23 10.01 -7.57
N ASP A 130 22.47 11.08 -7.54
CA ASP A 130 21.02 11.06 -7.40
C ASP A 130 20.38 10.31 -8.57
N LYS A 131 19.37 9.46 -8.28
CA LYS A 131 18.65 8.69 -9.29
C LYS A 131 17.17 9.06 -9.30
N TRP A 132 16.66 9.39 -10.47
CA TRP A 132 15.26 9.59 -10.73
C TRP A 132 14.63 8.27 -11.20
N VAL A 133 13.66 7.75 -10.45
CA VAL A 133 13.02 6.45 -10.68
C VAL A 133 11.60 6.68 -11.18
N GLN A 134 11.29 6.13 -12.36
CA GLN A 134 10.00 6.29 -13.04
C GLN A 134 9.09 5.08 -12.89
N GLU A 135 9.67 3.87 -12.85
CA GLU A 135 8.89 2.65 -12.64
C GLU A 135 9.54 1.81 -11.54
N LEU A 136 8.70 1.22 -10.71
CA LEU A 136 9.10 0.50 -9.50
C LEU A 136 8.24 -0.75 -9.34
N GLU A 137 8.87 -1.87 -9.01
CA GLU A 137 8.12 -3.08 -8.65
C GLU A 137 8.82 -3.80 -7.51
N ALA A 138 8.07 -4.11 -6.46
CA ALA A 138 8.50 -5.02 -5.41
C ALA A 138 7.97 -6.43 -5.71
N ARG A 139 8.86 -7.42 -5.67
CA ARG A 139 8.53 -8.81 -5.99
C ARG A 139 8.94 -9.75 -4.86
N PRO A 140 7.97 -10.46 -4.27
CA PRO A 140 8.26 -11.56 -3.37
C PRO A 140 9.09 -12.63 -4.06
N GLY A 141 10.08 -13.18 -3.36
CA GLY A 141 10.73 -14.42 -3.77
C GLY A 141 9.80 -15.63 -3.59
N ASN A 142 8.96 -15.57 -2.55
CA ASN A 142 7.99 -16.62 -2.26
C ASN A 142 6.61 -16.03 -1.89
N ARG A 143 5.71 -15.95 -2.87
CA ARG A 143 4.36 -15.39 -2.67
C ARG A 143 3.47 -16.17 -1.71
N LYS A 144 3.85 -17.39 -1.33
CA LYS A 144 3.06 -18.22 -0.39
C LYS A 144 3.24 -17.82 1.06
N VAL A 145 4.35 -17.14 1.38
CA VAL A 145 4.72 -16.77 2.75
C VAL A 145 4.91 -15.26 2.94
N VAL A 146 5.04 -14.50 1.86
CA VAL A 146 5.14 -13.03 1.90
C VAL A 146 3.75 -12.43 1.80
N HIS A 147 3.29 -11.77 2.88
CA HIS A 147 2.03 -11.04 2.90
C HIS A 147 2.20 -9.67 2.25
N HIS A 148 3.17 -8.87 2.69
CA HIS A 148 3.52 -7.62 2.03
C HIS A 148 5.02 -7.29 2.15
N ILE A 149 5.45 -6.42 1.24
CA ILE A 149 6.76 -5.78 1.23
C ILE A 149 6.52 -4.27 1.20
N ILE A 150 7.19 -3.52 2.05
CA ILE A 150 7.32 -2.08 1.89
C ILE A 150 8.82 -1.78 1.76
N ALA A 151 9.21 -1.13 0.66
CA ALA A 151 10.57 -0.66 0.49
C ALA A 151 10.61 0.87 0.72
N PHE A 152 11.41 1.27 1.70
CA PHE A 152 11.66 2.67 2.03
C PHE A 152 13.00 3.12 1.45
N VAL A 153 13.11 4.43 1.17
CA VAL A 153 14.39 5.09 0.90
C VAL A 153 14.89 5.71 2.20
N ARG A 154 15.96 5.18 2.76
CA ARG A 154 16.66 5.76 3.90
C ARG A 154 17.75 6.71 3.41
N PRO A 155 17.59 8.04 3.54
CA PRO A 155 18.56 9.00 3.02
C PRO A 155 19.87 8.97 3.83
N PRO A 156 20.98 9.46 3.28
CA PRO A 156 22.24 9.56 4.00
C PRO A 156 22.08 10.36 5.29
N GLY A 157 22.68 9.87 6.37
CA GLY A 157 22.64 10.53 7.69
C GLY A 157 21.36 10.31 8.49
N SER A 158 20.37 9.55 7.97
CA SER A 158 19.19 9.16 8.74
C SER A 158 19.58 8.29 9.93
N LYS A 159 18.96 8.59 11.08
CA LYS A 159 19.13 7.81 12.31
C LYS A 159 18.20 6.60 12.39
N TRP A 160 17.20 6.52 11.50
CA TRP A 160 16.25 5.43 11.49
C TRP A 160 16.93 4.10 11.18
N LEU A 161 16.75 3.10 12.04
CA LEU A 161 17.39 1.78 11.95
C LEU A 161 18.92 1.83 11.78
N GLN A 162 19.58 2.82 12.42
CA GLN A 162 21.04 2.96 12.33
C GLN A 162 21.80 1.76 12.94
N GLU A 163 21.17 1.02 13.86
CA GLU A 163 21.73 -0.17 14.51
C GLU A 163 21.57 -1.43 13.66
N ALA A 164 20.71 -1.40 12.64
CA ALA A 164 20.49 -2.54 11.75
C ALA A 164 21.69 -2.76 10.83
N GLN A 165 22.28 -3.94 10.88
CA GLN A 165 23.38 -4.30 9.99
C GLN A 165 22.87 -4.55 8.58
N PRO A 166 23.53 -4.04 7.53
CA PRO A 166 23.13 -4.29 6.14
C PRO A 166 23.00 -5.78 5.84
N GLY A 167 21.88 -6.16 5.22
CA GLY A 167 21.60 -7.52 4.80
C GLY A 167 21.17 -8.49 5.90
N VAL A 168 21.15 -8.06 7.16
CA VAL A 168 20.74 -8.88 8.30
C VAL A 168 19.30 -8.50 8.70
N PRO A 169 18.36 -9.48 8.80
CA PRO A 169 17.03 -9.21 9.32
C PRO A 169 17.08 -8.61 10.72
N TYR A 170 16.35 -7.54 10.93
CA TYR A 170 16.32 -6.77 12.16
C TYR A 170 14.87 -6.53 12.60
N VAL A 171 14.61 -6.71 13.89
CA VAL A 171 13.33 -6.35 14.53
C VAL A 171 13.63 -5.23 15.50
N PRO A 172 13.09 -4.01 15.29
CA PRO A 172 13.28 -2.89 16.20
C PRO A 172 12.73 -3.23 17.60
N GLU A 173 13.42 -2.80 18.64
CA GLU A 173 12.89 -2.89 19.99
C GLU A 173 11.63 -2.07 20.12
N LYS A 174 10.64 -2.60 20.87
CA LYS A 174 9.41 -1.88 21.14
C LYS A 174 9.71 -0.62 21.95
N GLN A 175 9.49 0.52 21.34
CA GLN A 175 9.59 1.80 22.02
C GLN A 175 8.24 2.17 22.64
N ASP A 176 8.25 2.57 23.90
CA ASP A 176 7.06 3.13 24.52
C ASP A 176 6.75 4.54 23.95
N ARG A 177 5.53 5.06 24.22
CA ARG A 177 5.08 6.37 23.73
C ARG A 177 5.99 7.53 24.18
N LYS A 178 6.66 7.41 25.35
CA LYS A 178 7.55 8.46 25.89
C LYS A 178 8.89 8.44 25.16
N GLU A 179 9.42 7.26 24.88
CA GLU A 179 10.64 7.05 24.12
C GLU A 179 10.48 7.53 22.67
N ARG A 180 9.38 7.18 21.98
CA ARG A 180 9.04 7.71 20.65
C ARG A 180 8.99 9.24 20.62
N LYS A 181 8.39 9.88 21.63
CA LYS A 181 8.36 11.34 21.74
C LYS A 181 9.74 11.95 21.95
N LYS A 182 10.63 11.28 22.68
CA LYS A 182 12.00 11.71 22.91
C LYS A 182 12.80 11.62 21.61
N HIS A 183 12.73 10.49 20.91
CA HIS A 183 13.42 10.28 19.62
C HIS A 183 13.00 11.30 18.55
N ARG A 184 11.71 11.63 18.46
CA ARG A 184 11.21 12.69 17.56
C ARG A 184 11.78 14.08 17.91
N LYS A 185 11.97 14.39 19.19
CA LYS A 185 12.62 15.66 19.62
C LYS A 185 14.12 15.66 19.31
N ASP A 186 14.75 14.50 19.29
CA ASP A 186 16.18 14.34 19.01
C ASP A 186 16.46 14.26 17.49
N GLY A 187 15.45 14.52 16.63
CA GLY A 187 15.60 14.57 15.18
C GLY A 187 15.43 13.20 14.48
N ASP A 188 14.85 12.22 15.16
CA ASP A 188 14.40 10.99 14.51
C ASP A 188 13.06 11.25 13.82
N GLU A 189 13.12 11.39 12.50
CA GLU A 189 11.97 11.79 11.66
C GLU A 189 11.00 10.62 11.39
N GLY A 190 11.21 9.45 12.00
CA GLY A 190 10.42 8.23 11.74
C GLY A 190 10.82 7.56 10.42
N PRO A 191 10.01 6.61 9.91
CA PRO A 191 10.34 5.93 8.66
C PRO A 191 10.40 6.94 7.51
N PRO A 192 11.45 6.85 6.67
CA PRO A 192 11.63 7.71 5.51
C PRO A 192 10.61 7.41 4.41
N GLU A 193 10.78 8.02 3.24
CA GLU A 193 9.86 7.92 2.11
C GLU A 193 9.59 6.46 1.72
N LEU A 194 8.30 6.08 1.65
CA LEU A 194 7.87 4.84 1.02
C LEU A 194 8.15 4.94 -0.48
N LEU A 195 9.01 4.06 -0.99
CA LEU A 195 9.38 4.04 -2.39
C LEU A 195 8.41 3.21 -3.22
N VAL A 196 8.21 1.97 -2.81
CA VAL A 196 7.34 1.00 -3.47
C VAL A 196 6.87 -0.06 -2.48
N GLY A 197 5.67 -0.59 -2.69
CA GLY A 197 5.13 -1.68 -1.92
C GLY A 197 4.70 -2.85 -2.78
N PHE A 198 4.51 -3.99 -2.13
CA PHE A 198 3.81 -5.16 -2.64
C PHE A 198 2.81 -5.63 -1.59
N ALA A 199 1.58 -5.81 -1.99
CA ALA A 199 0.58 -6.60 -1.30
C ALA A 199 -0.23 -7.39 -2.35
N PRO A 200 -0.95 -8.46 -1.96
CA PRO A 200 -1.79 -9.18 -2.91
C PRO A 200 -2.73 -8.26 -3.67
N GLY A 201 -2.67 -8.31 -5.00
CA GLY A 201 -3.49 -7.45 -5.85
C GLY A 201 -2.97 -6.04 -6.09
N MET A 202 -1.86 -5.64 -5.50
CA MET A 202 -1.24 -4.33 -5.76
C MET A 202 -0.57 -4.33 -7.15
N PRO A 203 -0.86 -3.35 -8.03
CA PRO A 203 -0.15 -3.21 -9.29
C PRO A 203 1.25 -2.64 -9.05
N PRO A 204 2.19 -2.79 -10.02
CA PRO A 204 3.47 -2.11 -9.96
C PRO A 204 3.30 -0.59 -9.99
N GLY A 205 4.25 0.12 -9.44
CA GLY A 205 4.29 1.59 -9.49
C GLY A 205 4.85 2.07 -10.83
N THR A 206 3.97 2.57 -11.71
CA THR A 206 4.36 3.23 -12.95
C THR A 206 3.88 4.67 -12.90
N LEU A 207 4.82 5.60 -12.79
CA LEU A 207 4.52 7.04 -12.77
C LEU A 207 4.25 7.56 -14.17
N ARG A 208 3.53 8.66 -14.28
CA ARG A 208 3.22 9.28 -15.57
C ARG A 208 4.49 9.80 -16.24
N PRO A 209 4.51 9.94 -17.56
CA PRO A 209 5.63 10.58 -18.26
C PRO A 209 5.95 11.93 -17.63
N GLY A 210 7.24 12.19 -17.39
CA GLY A 210 7.73 13.37 -16.71
C GLY A 210 7.67 13.36 -15.19
N GLN A 211 7.11 12.32 -14.57
CA GLN A 211 7.07 12.12 -13.12
C GLN A 211 8.11 11.08 -12.69
N ALA A 212 8.80 11.33 -11.57
CA ALA A 212 9.74 10.38 -10.97
C ALA A 212 9.87 10.57 -9.46
N LYS A 213 10.21 9.50 -8.74
CA LYS A 213 10.67 9.56 -7.34
C LYS A 213 12.18 9.74 -7.28
N LEU A 214 12.67 10.45 -6.28
CA LEU A 214 14.09 10.74 -6.11
C LEU A 214 14.73 9.80 -5.10
N VAL A 215 15.78 9.10 -5.51
CA VAL A 215 16.69 8.37 -4.60
C VAL A 215 18.02 9.12 -4.58
N LYS A 216 18.35 9.74 -3.45
CA LYS A 216 19.59 10.51 -3.29
C LYS A 216 20.81 9.58 -3.29
N ALA A 217 21.94 10.11 -3.75
CA ALA A 217 23.25 9.44 -3.63
C ALA A 217 23.53 9.02 -2.19
N GLY A 218 24.09 7.84 -1.98
CA GLY A 218 24.39 7.30 -0.65
C GLY A 218 23.18 6.86 0.19
N SER A 219 21.97 6.83 -0.38
CA SER A 219 20.80 6.26 0.28
C SER A 219 20.89 4.75 0.40
N ASP A 220 20.21 4.20 1.40
CA ASP A 220 19.91 2.76 1.50
C ASP A 220 18.45 2.51 1.18
N PHE A 221 18.14 1.28 0.74
CA PHE A 221 16.79 0.75 0.76
C PHE A 221 16.57 -0.03 2.04
N VAL A 222 15.38 0.09 2.61
CA VAL A 222 14.98 -0.71 3.76
C VAL A 222 13.73 -1.49 3.40
N PHE A 223 13.85 -2.82 3.34
CA PHE A 223 12.70 -3.69 3.13
C PHE A 223 12.06 -4.02 4.47
N GLN A 224 10.82 -3.58 4.65
CA GLN A 224 9.95 -4.07 5.71
C GLN A 224 9.17 -5.26 5.17
N MET A 225 9.43 -6.42 5.74
CA MET A 225 8.86 -7.70 5.31
C MET A 225 7.82 -8.18 6.30
N HIS A 226 6.60 -8.44 5.83
CA HIS A 226 5.59 -9.15 6.60
C HIS A 226 5.43 -10.57 6.06
N TYR A 227 5.74 -11.54 6.90
CA TYR A 227 5.62 -12.95 6.58
C TYR A 227 4.42 -13.59 7.27
N THR A 228 3.79 -14.55 6.59
CA THR A 228 2.68 -15.34 7.14
C THR A 228 3.04 -16.81 7.06
N ALA A 229 3.01 -17.50 8.20
CA ALA A 229 3.13 -18.95 8.28
C ALA A 229 1.89 -19.62 7.67
N ASN A 230 2.11 -20.64 6.82
CA ASN A 230 1.04 -21.28 6.05
C ASN A 230 0.94 -22.80 6.27
N GLY A 231 1.50 -23.32 7.36
CA GLY A 231 1.51 -24.75 7.67
C GLY A 231 2.72 -25.50 7.12
N THR A 232 3.55 -24.87 6.28
CA THR A 232 4.75 -25.48 5.69
C THR A 232 5.93 -24.50 5.83
N PRO A 233 7.11 -24.98 6.25
CA PRO A 233 8.31 -24.14 6.28
C PRO A 233 8.64 -23.66 4.86
N GLY A 234 9.10 -22.42 4.76
CA GLY A 234 9.49 -21.82 3.49
C GLY A 234 10.70 -20.92 3.61
N THR A 235 11.19 -20.47 2.48
CA THR A 235 12.22 -19.43 2.42
C THR A 235 11.78 -18.35 1.47
N ASP A 236 12.20 -17.11 1.74
CA ASP A 236 11.96 -15.97 0.87
C ASP A 236 13.24 -15.20 0.61
N ARG A 237 13.33 -14.66 -0.61
CA ARG A 237 14.36 -13.72 -1.04
C ARG A 237 13.72 -12.69 -1.97
N SER A 238 13.10 -11.70 -1.34
CA SER A 238 12.37 -10.63 -2.01
C SER A 238 13.30 -9.61 -2.65
N ARG A 239 12.79 -8.89 -3.67
CA ARG A 239 13.57 -7.93 -4.45
C ARG A 239 12.72 -6.78 -4.95
N ILE A 240 13.37 -5.65 -5.27
CA ILE A 240 12.76 -4.52 -5.99
C ILE A 240 13.50 -4.29 -7.30
N GLY A 241 12.76 -3.92 -8.34
CA GLY A 241 13.28 -3.48 -9.62
C GLY A 241 12.97 -2.01 -9.85
N LEU A 242 13.95 -1.27 -10.34
CA LEU A 242 13.84 0.15 -10.61
C LEU A 242 14.15 0.43 -12.08
N VAL A 243 13.30 1.22 -12.74
CA VAL A 243 13.55 1.79 -14.07
C VAL A 243 13.76 3.28 -13.88
N PHE A 244 14.90 3.77 -14.33
CA PHE A 244 15.24 5.19 -14.23
C PHE A 244 14.52 6.02 -15.27
N ALA A 245 14.22 7.27 -14.92
CA ALA A 245 13.75 8.25 -15.88
C ALA A 245 14.84 8.51 -16.93
N LYS A 246 14.46 8.46 -18.20
CA LYS A 246 15.40 8.68 -19.33
C LYS A 246 15.73 10.15 -19.52
N GLU A 247 14.80 11.02 -19.16
CA GLU A 247 14.92 12.47 -19.23
C GLU A 247 14.75 13.05 -17.82
N PRO A 248 15.28 14.24 -17.52
CA PRO A 248 15.03 14.93 -16.28
C PRO A 248 13.53 15.07 -16.03
N PRO A 249 13.02 14.69 -14.86
CA PRO A 249 11.59 14.78 -14.60
C PRO A 249 11.14 16.24 -14.48
N THR A 250 9.92 16.51 -14.94
CA THR A 250 9.25 17.81 -14.75
C THR A 250 8.55 17.90 -13.42
N GLU A 251 8.26 16.76 -12.78
CA GLU A 251 7.63 16.65 -11.47
C GLU A 251 8.28 15.55 -10.62
N ARG A 252 8.52 15.86 -9.36
CA ARG A 252 8.88 14.86 -8.34
C ARG A 252 7.61 14.31 -7.72
N VAL A 253 7.53 12.99 -7.59
CA VAL A 253 6.49 12.31 -6.80
C VAL A 253 7.07 11.92 -5.44
N TYR A 254 6.28 12.15 -4.39
CA TYR A 254 6.67 11.86 -3.01
C TYR A 254 5.48 11.28 -2.24
N THR A 255 5.73 10.21 -1.46
CA THR A 255 4.70 9.60 -0.62
C THR A 255 4.64 10.29 0.73
N VAL A 256 3.43 10.66 1.14
CA VAL A 256 3.11 11.30 2.42
C VAL A 256 2.19 10.39 3.22
N GLY A 257 2.34 10.41 4.54
CA GLY A 257 1.43 9.72 5.45
C GLY A 257 0.72 10.71 6.37
N ALA A 258 -0.59 10.91 6.16
CA ALA A 258 -1.45 11.55 7.14
C ALA A 258 -1.70 10.56 8.28
N SER A 259 -1.00 10.67 9.40
CA SER A 259 -1.03 9.70 10.48
C SER A 259 -1.41 10.30 11.82
N ASN A 260 -2.06 9.49 12.67
CA ASN A 260 -2.28 9.80 14.07
C ASN A 260 -1.80 8.63 14.93
N ASP A 261 -0.80 8.88 15.77
CA ASP A 261 -0.19 7.90 16.67
C ASP A 261 -0.63 8.07 18.14
N LYS A 262 -1.69 8.87 18.39
CA LYS A 262 -2.09 9.32 19.74
C LYS A 262 -3.42 8.76 20.17
N PHE A 263 -3.84 7.63 19.66
CA PHE A 263 -5.09 6.98 20.03
C PHE A 263 -4.88 5.76 20.92
N GLU A 264 -5.93 5.38 21.61
CA GLU A 264 -6.07 4.11 22.32
C GLU A 264 -7.52 3.65 22.14
N ILE A 265 -7.69 2.57 21.38
CA ILE A 265 -8.99 1.98 21.08
C ILE A 265 -9.44 1.18 22.32
N PRO A 266 -10.56 1.52 22.98
CA PRO A 266 -11.04 0.79 24.16
C PRO A 266 -11.33 -0.67 23.85
N ALA A 267 -11.24 -1.51 24.87
CA ALA A 267 -11.71 -2.89 24.80
C ALA A 267 -13.21 -2.93 24.46
N GLY A 268 -13.60 -3.78 23.52
CA GLY A 268 -14.98 -3.99 23.11
C GLY A 268 -15.61 -2.88 22.26
N ASP A 269 -14.92 -1.78 21.98
CA ASP A 269 -15.45 -0.70 21.14
C ASP A 269 -15.57 -1.16 19.68
N SER A 270 -16.77 -1.07 19.11
CA SER A 270 -17.07 -1.54 17.76
C SER A 270 -16.98 -0.46 16.68
N ASN A 271 -16.70 0.81 17.07
CA ASN A 271 -16.68 1.91 16.11
C ASN A 271 -15.84 3.11 16.57
N TYR A 272 -14.64 2.85 17.05
CA TYR A 272 -13.73 3.90 17.51
C TYR A 272 -13.19 4.72 16.34
N GLU A 273 -13.37 6.04 16.38
CA GLU A 273 -12.95 6.97 15.34
C GLU A 273 -11.57 7.55 15.63
N VAL A 274 -10.74 7.64 14.60
CA VAL A 274 -9.43 8.29 14.63
C VAL A 274 -9.27 9.15 13.39
N GLU A 275 -8.86 10.39 13.58
CA GLU A 275 -8.68 11.37 12.51
C GLU A 275 -7.22 11.82 12.37
N SER A 276 -6.87 12.25 11.17
CA SER A 276 -5.60 12.91 10.87
C SER A 276 -5.76 13.93 9.76
N ASP A 277 -5.04 15.04 9.86
CA ASP A 277 -5.05 16.14 8.89
C ASP A 277 -3.66 16.41 8.33
N VAL A 278 -3.61 16.78 7.05
CA VAL A 278 -2.45 17.36 6.40
C VAL A 278 -2.88 18.61 5.65
N THR A 279 -2.23 19.76 5.91
CA THR A 279 -2.53 21.01 5.23
C THR A 279 -1.43 21.35 4.24
N PHE A 280 -1.82 21.59 2.99
CA PHE A 280 -0.92 21.99 1.92
C PHE A 280 -0.59 23.49 2.04
N GLN A 281 0.68 23.82 2.22
CA GLN A 281 1.17 25.22 2.24
C GLN A 281 1.50 25.71 0.82
N GLU A 282 1.72 24.80 -0.10
CA GLU A 282 1.95 25.06 -1.51
C GLU A 282 1.06 24.12 -2.38
N PRO A 283 0.74 24.52 -3.61
CA PRO A 283 -0.06 23.67 -4.49
C PRO A 283 0.72 22.41 -4.88
N ALA A 284 0.03 21.27 -4.89
CA ALA A 284 0.55 19.99 -5.35
C ALA A 284 -0.53 19.22 -6.12
N LYS A 285 -0.13 18.20 -6.90
CA LYS A 285 -1.07 17.30 -7.55
C LYS A 285 -1.16 16.00 -6.75
N LEU A 286 -2.35 15.65 -6.28
CA LEU A 286 -2.63 14.35 -5.70
C LEU A 286 -2.63 13.28 -6.81
N VAL A 287 -1.83 12.24 -6.63
CA VAL A 287 -1.62 11.16 -7.62
C VAL A 287 -2.48 9.95 -7.28
N ASP A 288 -2.41 9.51 -6.04
CA ASP A 288 -3.11 8.35 -5.52
C ASP A 288 -3.33 8.44 -4.01
N MET A 289 -4.03 7.44 -3.46
CA MET A 289 -4.29 7.29 -2.03
C MET A 289 -4.20 5.82 -1.64
N MET A 290 -3.71 5.53 -0.43
CA MET A 290 -3.67 4.18 0.14
C MET A 290 -4.00 4.23 1.64
N PRO A 291 -5.23 3.87 2.04
CA PRO A 291 -5.57 3.73 3.46
C PRO A 291 -4.80 2.57 4.08
N HIS A 292 -4.24 2.81 5.27
CA HIS A 292 -3.53 1.79 6.02
C HIS A 292 -4.01 1.74 7.47
N MET A 293 -4.49 0.57 7.84
CA MET A 293 -4.85 0.15 9.18
C MET A 293 -4.44 -1.32 9.35
N HIS A 294 -4.53 -1.83 10.58
CA HIS A 294 -4.29 -3.24 10.84
C HIS A 294 -5.59 -4.05 10.98
N LEU A 295 -5.59 -5.11 11.80
CA LEU A 295 -6.66 -6.13 11.85
C LEU A 295 -8.02 -5.60 12.33
N ARG A 296 -8.04 -4.47 13.07
CA ARG A 296 -9.29 -3.86 13.57
C ARG A 296 -9.83 -2.75 12.66
N GLY A 297 -9.12 -2.44 11.57
CA GLY A 297 -9.58 -1.46 10.59
C GLY A 297 -10.97 -1.82 10.04
N LYS A 298 -11.92 -0.87 10.09
CA LYS A 298 -13.31 -1.05 9.68
C LYS A 298 -13.65 -0.29 8.42
N ASP A 299 -13.34 0.98 8.37
CA ASP A 299 -13.53 1.84 7.22
C ASP A 299 -12.54 3.01 7.21
N PHE A 300 -12.35 3.65 6.04
CA PHE A 300 -11.45 4.78 5.88
C PHE A 300 -11.97 5.76 4.83
N SER A 301 -11.76 7.07 5.05
CA SER A 301 -12.09 8.09 4.06
C SER A 301 -11.04 9.19 3.97
N TYR A 302 -10.95 9.81 2.78
CA TYR A 302 -10.18 11.02 2.50
C TYR A 302 -11.11 12.09 2.00
N THR A 303 -11.08 13.26 2.64
CA THR A 303 -11.84 14.44 2.25
C THR A 303 -10.91 15.64 2.08
N ALA A 304 -10.97 16.29 0.94
CA ALA A 304 -10.31 17.58 0.73
C ALA A 304 -11.23 18.72 1.14
N TYR A 305 -10.73 19.62 1.99
CA TYR A 305 -11.35 20.89 2.32
C TYR A 305 -10.54 22.00 1.65
N TYR A 306 -11.14 22.67 0.70
CA TYR A 306 -10.49 23.71 -0.10
C TYR A 306 -10.49 25.08 0.59
N PRO A 307 -9.51 25.95 0.31
CA PRO A 307 -9.50 27.30 0.85
C PRO A 307 -10.68 28.17 0.44
N THR A 308 -11.40 27.76 -0.60
CA THR A 308 -12.67 28.37 -1.07
C THR A 308 -13.88 28.09 -0.16
N GLY A 309 -13.73 27.15 0.81
CA GLY A 309 -14.80 26.68 1.69
C GLY A 309 -15.54 25.45 1.19
N GLU A 310 -15.26 24.99 -0.01
CA GLU A 310 -15.82 23.74 -0.57
C GLU A 310 -15.12 22.51 0.01
N SER A 311 -15.81 21.37 -0.02
CA SER A 311 -15.23 20.08 0.35
C SER A 311 -15.59 19.00 -0.64
N GLU A 312 -14.74 17.98 -0.76
CA GLU A 312 -14.92 16.85 -1.66
C GLU A 312 -14.39 15.57 -1.01
N VAL A 313 -15.20 14.52 -0.99
CA VAL A 313 -14.74 13.18 -0.63
C VAL A 313 -13.98 12.59 -1.82
N LEU A 314 -12.68 12.38 -1.65
CA LEU A 314 -11.78 11.89 -2.70
C LEU A 314 -11.78 10.37 -2.79
N LEU A 315 -11.88 9.70 -1.63
CA LEU A 315 -11.93 8.25 -1.50
C LEU A 315 -12.72 7.88 -0.25
N ARG A 316 -13.57 6.88 -0.37
CA ARG A 316 -14.22 6.21 0.76
C ARG A 316 -14.08 4.71 0.60
N VAL A 317 -13.61 4.04 1.66
CA VAL A 317 -13.48 2.59 1.77
C VAL A 317 -14.35 2.12 2.92
N PRO A 318 -15.66 1.81 2.68
CA PRO A 318 -16.63 1.52 3.72
C PRO A 318 -16.47 0.14 4.38
N LYS A 319 -15.65 -0.73 3.77
CA LYS A 319 -15.29 -2.05 4.31
C LYS A 319 -13.80 -2.28 4.08
N TYR A 320 -13.00 -1.81 5.02
CA TYR A 320 -11.58 -2.06 4.97
C TYR A 320 -11.30 -3.55 5.24
N ASP A 321 -10.32 -4.10 4.55
CA ASP A 321 -9.85 -5.47 4.77
C ASP A 321 -8.31 -5.45 4.74
N PHE A 322 -7.71 -5.80 5.86
CA PHE A 322 -6.25 -5.82 6.05
C PHE A 322 -5.51 -6.67 4.99
N SER A 323 -6.18 -7.70 4.44
CA SER A 323 -5.62 -8.52 3.38
C SER A 323 -5.48 -7.80 2.03
N TRP A 324 -6.17 -6.67 1.85
CA TRP A 324 -6.24 -5.93 0.59
C TRP A 324 -5.85 -4.45 0.78
N GLN A 325 -4.58 -4.21 1.01
CA GLN A 325 -4.04 -2.85 1.14
C GLN A 325 -3.74 -2.28 -0.24
N LEU A 326 -4.71 -1.62 -0.84
CA LEU A 326 -4.68 -1.20 -2.23
C LEU A 326 -4.29 0.28 -2.37
N PHE A 327 -3.49 0.59 -3.38
CA PHE A 327 -3.40 1.93 -3.92
C PHE A 327 -4.60 2.24 -4.82
N TYR A 328 -5.11 3.45 -4.74
CA TYR A 328 -6.19 3.98 -5.54
C TYR A 328 -5.64 5.10 -6.43
N TYR A 329 -5.18 4.74 -7.65
CA TYR A 329 -4.59 5.68 -8.61
C TYR A 329 -5.67 6.52 -9.26
N LEU A 330 -5.64 7.84 -9.06
CA LEU A 330 -6.59 8.75 -9.69
C LEU A 330 -6.49 8.70 -11.23
N THR A 331 -7.63 8.55 -11.91
CA THR A 331 -7.69 8.62 -13.39
C THR A 331 -7.14 9.96 -13.89
N GLU A 332 -7.51 11.04 -13.21
CA GLU A 332 -6.96 12.38 -13.40
C GLU A 332 -6.37 12.85 -12.08
N GLN A 333 -5.10 13.22 -12.10
CA GLN A 333 -4.43 13.76 -10.92
C GLN A 333 -5.08 15.09 -10.53
N LYS A 334 -5.36 15.26 -9.26
CA LYS A 334 -6.11 16.41 -8.75
C LYS A 334 -5.17 17.49 -8.21
N VAL A 335 -5.28 18.70 -8.72
CA VAL A 335 -4.56 19.84 -8.15
C VAL A 335 -5.20 20.22 -6.83
N LEU A 336 -4.41 20.21 -5.76
CA LEU A 336 -4.75 20.69 -4.44
C LEU A 336 -4.09 22.06 -4.25
N PRO A 337 -4.84 23.17 -4.20
CA PRO A 337 -4.30 24.51 -3.98
C PRO A 337 -3.63 24.64 -2.60
N ALA A 338 -2.76 25.62 -2.44
CA ALA A 338 -2.27 26.03 -1.12
C ALA A 338 -3.46 26.37 -0.21
N GLY A 339 -3.39 25.97 1.06
CA GLY A 339 -4.48 26.08 2.03
C GLY A 339 -5.47 24.91 2.01
N THR A 340 -5.36 23.97 1.07
CA THR A 340 -6.18 22.74 1.11
C THR A 340 -5.80 21.89 2.31
N ARG A 341 -6.79 21.46 3.10
CA ARG A 341 -6.64 20.46 4.16
C ARG A 341 -7.15 19.11 3.67
N LEU A 342 -6.28 18.13 3.64
CA LEU A 342 -6.63 16.74 3.41
C LEU A 342 -6.92 16.10 4.77
N HIS A 343 -8.16 15.69 4.97
CA HIS A 343 -8.69 15.12 6.20
C HIS A 343 -8.93 13.62 6.00
N CYS A 344 -8.33 12.81 6.86
CA CYS A 344 -8.45 11.37 6.87
C CYS A 344 -9.23 10.94 8.13
N VAL A 345 -10.23 10.09 7.94
CA VAL A 345 -11.01 9.49 9.03
C VAL A 345 -10.96 7.98 8.91
N ALA A 346 -10.62 7.31 9.99
CA ALA A 346 -10.61 5.87 10.13
C ALA A 346 -11.52 5.44 11.27
N HIS A 347 -12.26 4.34 11.09
CA HIS A 347 -12.94 3.67 12.18
C HIS A 347 -12.33 2.29 12.44
N PHE A 348 -12.33 1.89 13.73
CA PHE A 348 -11.81 0.61 14.18
C PHE A 348 -12.88 -0.18 14.93
N ASP A 349 -12.86 -1.50 14.76
CA ASP A 349 -13.74 -2.44 15.48
C ASP A 349 -12.89 -3.37 16.36
N ASN A 350 -12.77 -3.00 17.65
CA ASN A 350 -12.13 -3.81 18.69
C ASN A 350 -13.13 -4.68 19.46
N SER A 351 -14.30 -4.94 18.88
CA SER A 351 -15.33 -5.77 19.50
C SER A 351 -15.10 -7.27 19.25
N PRO A 352 -15.77 -8.15 20.02
CA PRO A 352 -15.75 -9.60 19.78
C PRO A 352 -16.46 -10.01 18.48
N ASN A 353 -17.20 -9.10 17.83
CA ASN A 353 -17.87 -9.36 16.55
C ASN A 353 -16.93 -9.23 15.35
N ASN A 354 -15.75 -8.61 15.51
CA ASN A 354 -14.74 -8.57 14.47
C ASN A 354 -13.94 -9.89 14.47
N PRO A 355 -14.11 -10.76 13.44
CA PRO A 355 -13.43 -12.06 13.40
C PRO A 355 -11.90 -11.96 13.22
N ALA A 356 -11.39 -10.81 12.80
CA ALA A 356 -9.96 -10.56 12.65
C ALA A 356 -9.31 -10.02 13.94
N ASN A 357 -10.12 -9.62 14.94
CA ASN A 357 -9.61 -9.07 16.19
C ASN A 357 -8.92 -10.15 17.04
N PRO A 358 -7.62 -10.02 17.36
CA PRO A 358 -6.93 -11.05 18.15
C PRO A 358 -7.40 -11.13 19.61
N ASP A 359 -7.79 -10.00 20.22
CA ASP A 359 -8.22 -9.93 21.63
C ASP A 359 -9.10 -8.69 21.87
N ALA A 360 -10.40 -8.90 21.95
CA ALA A 360 -11.38 -7.83 22.20
C ALA A 360 -11.43 -7.37 23.68
N THR A 361 -10.75 -8.05 24.58
CA THR A 361 -10.77 -7.75 26.02
C THR A 361 -9.75 -6.72 26.45
N LYS A 362 -8.86 -6.30 25.54
CA LYS A 362 -7.78 -5.36 25.79
C LYS A 362 -7.90 -4.09 24.95
N PRO A 363 -7.49 -2.94 25.51
CA PRO A 363 -7.31 -1.74 24.71
C PRO A 363 -6.13 -1.91 23.76
N VAL A 364 -6.14 -1.17 22.63
CA VAL A 364 -5.10 -1.24 21.60
C VAL A 364 -4.67 0.16 21.23
N SER A 365 -3.35 0.36 21.20
CA SER A 365 -2.72 1.62 20.80
C SER A 365 -1.92 1.46 19.51
N TRP A 366 -1.37 2.58 19.04
CA TRP A 366 -0.43 2.59 17.93
C TRP A 366 0.76 1.65 18.15
N GLY A 367 1.07 0.85 17.13
CA GLY A 367 2.25 0.00 17.08
C GLY A 367 2.46 -0.59 15.69
N ASP A 368 3.68 -1.09 15.46
CA ASP A 368 4.13 -1.54 14.15
C ASP A 368 3.60 -2.94 13.77
N GLN A 369 3.18 -3.72 14.75
CA GLN A 369 2.78 -5.10 14.52
C GLN A 369 1.29 -5.20 14.16
N SER A 370 0.89 -6.20 13.37
CA SER A 370 -0.50 -6.35 12.91
C SER A 370 -1.53 -6.55 14.01
N TRP A 371 -1.13 -7.00 15.20
CA TRP A 371 -2.02 -7.09 16.39
C TRP A 371 -2.11 -5.80 17.20
N GLU A 372 -1.26 -4.83 16.96
CA GLU A 372 -1.38 -3.43 17.34
C GLU A 372 -2.22 -2.69 16.30
N GLU A 373 -2.31 -1.36 16.31
CA GLU A 373 -3.03 -0.64 15.27
C GLU A 373 -2.24 0.55 14.72
N MET A 374 -2.51 0.87 13.45
CA MET A 374 -2.06 2.08 12.78
C MET A 374 -3.24 2.81 12.15
N MET A 375 -3.17 4.14 12.12
CA MET A 375 -4.01 5.01 11.30
C MET A 375 -3.12 5.83 10.42
N ILE A 376 -3.01 5.48 9.13
CA ILE A 376 -2.23 6.23 8.16
C ILE A 376 -3.00 6.34 6.84
N GLY A 377 -3.29 7.56 6.43
CA GLY A 377 -3.73 7.86 5.09
C GLY A 377 -2.50 8.14 4.21
N PHE A 378 -1.93 7.13 3.56
CA PHE A 378 -0.87 7.36 2.57
C PHE A 378 -1.44 7.97 1.30
N PHE A 379 -0.67 8.85 0.68
CA PHE A 379 -0.98 9.42 -0.63
C PHE A 379 0.31 9.91 -1.31
N ASP A 380 0.34 9.81 -2.63
CA ASP A 380 1.41 10.36 -3.43
C ASP A 380 1.03 11.75 -3.94
N VAL A 381 2.00 12.69 -3.87
CA VAL A 381 1.88 14.03 -4.44
C VAL A 381 2.96 14.31 -5.47
N ALA A 382 2.59 14.98 -6.57
CA ALA A 382 3.52 15.44 -7.58
C ALA A 382 3.68 16.97 -7.52
N PHE A 383 4.92 17.44 -7.58
CA PHE A 383 5.31 18.85 -7.46
C PHE A 383 6.64 19.14 -8.18
N ALA A 384 7.07 20.40 -8.22
CA ALA A 384 8.31 20.79 -8.91
C ALA A 384 9.54 20.05 -8.34
N PRO A 385 10.42 19.45 -9.18
CA PRO A 385 11.44 18.50 -8.74
C PRO A 385 12.54 19.07 -7.85
N GLY A 386 12.78 20.39 -7.92
CA GLY A 386 13.79 21.07 -7.10
C GLY A 386 13.33 21.50 -5.70
N LYS A 387 12.07 21.20 -5.31
CA LYS A 387 11.55 21.55 -3.99
C LYS A 387 11.78 20.45 -2.96
N ASP A 388 11.95 20.87 -1.69
CA ASP A 388 11.88 19.92 -0.57
C ASP A 388 10.42 19.49 -0.37
N PRO A 389 10.12 18.19 -0.30
CA PRO A 389 8.77 17.70 -0.04
C PRO A 389 8.14 18.29 1.23
N MET A 390 8.94 18.55 2.25
CA MET A 390 8.45 19.09 3.52
C MET A 390 7.97 20.54 3.42
N ASP A 391 8.43 21.31 2.43
CA ASP A 391 7.95 22.66 2.20
C ASP A 391 6.48 22.71 1.76
N LEU A 392 5.96 21.58 1.24
CA LEU A 392 4.54 21.46 0.92
C LEU A 392 3.63 21.51 2.16
N PHE A 393 4.18 21.22 3.36
CA PHE A 393 3.40 20.99 4.59
C PHE A 393 3.83 21.85 5.77
N LYS A 394 5.03 22.45 5.75
CA LYS A 394 5.51 23.33 6.82
C LYS A 394 4.83 24.68 6.73
N ASP A 395 4.26 25.16 7.85
CA ASP A 395 3.84 26.55 7.97
C ASP A 395 5.05 27.45 7.69
N LYS A 396 4.93 28.36 6.73
CA LYS A 396 5.91 29.43 6.56
C LYS A 396 5.87 30.24 7.85
N GLU A 397 6.88 30.07 8.70
CA GLU A 397 7.01 30.84 9.95
C GLU A 397 6.66 32.30 9.67
N LYS A 398 5.73 32.86 10.46
CA LYS A 398 5.52 34.28 10.51
C LYS A 398 6.89 34.88 10.85
N LYS A 399 7.55 35.52 9.88
CA LYS A 399 8.76 36.29 10.15
C LYS A 399 8.50 37.10 11.42
N PRO A 400 9.37 37.04 12.45
CA PRO A 400 9.20 37.90 13.60
C PRO A 400 9.04 39.32 13.07
N LYS A 401 7.96 40.01 13.47
CA LYS A 401 7.79 41.40 13.14
C LYS A 401 9.06 42.07 13.63
N ALA A 402 9.81 42.69 12.70
CA ALA A 402 10.92 43.58 13.04
C ALA A 402 10.38 44.55 14.07
N GLY A 403 11.02 44.58 15.23
CA GLY A 403 10.53 45.22 16.44
C GLY A 403 10.18 46.70 16.23
N ASP A 404 9.16 47.09 16.97
CA ASP A 404 8.99 48.47 17.40
C ASP A 404 10.08 48.83 18.41
#